data_138867a5679b49a778596f503be7787f
#
_entry.id   138867a5679b49a778596f503be7787f
#
_cell.length_a   1.000
_cell.length_b   1.000
_cell.length_c   1.000
_cell.angle_alpha   90.00
_cell.angle_beta   90.00
_cell.angle_gamma   90.00
#
_symmetry.space_group_name_H-M   'P 1'
#
loop_
_entity.id
_entity.type
_entity.pdbx_description
1 polymer ?
#
loop_
_entity_poly.entity_id
_entity_poly.type
_entity_poly.pdbx_seq_one_letter_code
_entity_poly.pdbx_strand_id
1 'polypeptide(L)'
;MLSPDELSDIVRNAVALALAVELDDVTSGKLLIPELGAESIDFLDITFRLEQFLPISVPRDDLNEQAEDVFGAGAAVDTLRRLTPLGAYLVRERLLGVDLSKVEPGMRVEDVAALWTVETWSGLCRRLLDTIPEQCPACGGARAFRRNDDGEFHAECDSCGTELVAIPGDELNQNWFEEIRELDEVARLLEQSRAQAAAAEAATAQSGAPAGAIAE
;
A
#
# COMPACT_ATOMS: atom_id res chain seq x y z
N MET A 1 20.19 -9.15 8.77
CA MET A 1 19.02 -8.81 7.93
C MET A 1 18.16 -10.05 7.87
N LEU A 2 16.84 -9.93 8.00
CA LEU A 2 15.91 -11.04 7.74
C LEU A 2 16.10 -11.51 6.30
N SER A 3 16.29 -12.82 6.10
CA SER A 3 16.35 -13.40 4.76
C SER A 3 14.99 -13.28 4.05
N PRO A 4 14.95 -13.31 2.72
CA PRO A 4 13.69 -13.32 1.98
C PRO A 4 12.78 -14.49 2.38
N ASP A 5 13.35 -15.66 2.66
CA ASP A 5 12.59 -16.85 3.04
C ASP A 5 11.98 -16.69 4.46
N GLU A 6 12.74 -16.17 5.42
CA GLU A 6 12.22 -15.90 6.78
C GLU A 6 11.09 -14.88 6.74
N LEU A 7 11.22 -13.80 5.95
CA LEU A 7 10.15 -12.82 5.80
C LEU A 7 8.91 -13.43 5.14
N SER A 8 9.10 -14.23 4.09
CA SER A 8 7.99 -14.92 3.42
C SER A 8 7.25 -15.84 4.39
N ASP A 9 7.95 -16.59 5.22
CA ASP A 9 7.36 -17.49 6.22
C ASP A 9 6.57 -16.70 7.29
N ILE A 10 7.09 -15.57 7.75
CA ILE A 10 6.35 -14.69 8.70
C ILE A 10 5.05 -14.20 8.07
N VAL A 11 5.11 -13.69 6.83
CA VAL A 11 3.93 -13.17 6.13
C VAL A 11 2.91 -14.28 5.88
N ARG A 12 3.35 -15.45 5.40
CA ARG A 12 2.48 -16.61 5.19
C ARG A 12 1.77 -17.04 6.48
N ASN A 13 2.50 -17.09 7.59
CA ASN A 13 1.93 -17.43 8.90
C ASN A 13 0.91 -16.37 9.34
N ALA A 14 1.21 -15.08 9.19
CA ALA A 14 0.28 -14.00 9.53
C ALA A 14 -1.02 -14.11 8.72
N VAL A 15 -0.92 -14.36 7.42
CA VAL A 15 -2.08 -14.57 6.52
C VAL A 15 -2.86 -15.83 6.91
N ALA A 16 -2.19 -16.97 7.12
CA ALA A 16 -2.85 -18.21 7.49
C ALA A 16 -3.65 -18.08 8.80
N LEU A 17 -3.06 -17.42 9.79
CA LEU A 17 -3.70 -17.18 11.08
C LEU A 17 -4.87 -16.19 10.98
N ALA A 18 -4.75 -15.14 10.19
CA ALA A 18 -5.82 -14.15 10.00
C ALA A 18 -7.03 -14.76 9.28
N LEU A 19 -6.78 -15.55 8.24
CA LEU A 19 -7.83 -16.17 7.42
C LEU A 19 -8.32 -17.51 7.97
N ALA A 20 -7.72 -18.03 9.04
CA ALA A 20 -8.00 -19.35 9.60
C ALA A 20 -7.91 -20.48 8.54
N VAL A 21 -6.90 -20.43 7.65
CA VAL A 21 -6.61 -21.42 6.62
C VAL A 21 -5.32 -22.18 6.93
N GLU A 22 -5.12 -23.35 6.30
CA GLU A 22 -3.89 -24.11 6.46
C GLU A 22 -2.70 -23.38 5.83
N LEU A 23 -1.54 -23.41 6.48
CA LEU A 23 -0.32 -22.74 5.99
C LEU A 23 0.10 -23.21 4.60
N ASP A 24 -0.12 -24.49 4.28
CA ASP A 24 0.21 -25.06 2.97
C ASP A 24 -0.65 -24.47 1.84
N ASP A 25 -1.82 -23.95 2.16
CA ASP A 25 -2.68 -23.26 1.20
C ASP A 25 -2.22 -21.85 0.88
N VAL A 26 -1.40 -21.24 1.74
CA VAL A 26 -0.91 -19.86 1.61
C VAL A 26 0.40 -19.85 0.83
N THR A 27 0.34 -19.72 -0.49
CA THR A 27 1.52 -19.57 -1.35
C THR A 27 1.70 -18.13 -1.82
N SER A 28 2.92 -17.73 -2.18
CA SER A 28 3.29 -16.33 -2.46
C SER A 28 2.40 -15.64 -3.51
N GLY A 29 2.04 -16.34 -4.57
CA GLY A 29 1.25 -15.79 -5.68
C GLY A 29 -0.26 -15.88 -5.52
N LYS A 30 -0.78 -16.48 -4.43
CA LYS A 30 -2.23 -16.59 -4.24
C LYS A 30 -2.86 -15.23 -3.94
N LEU A 31 -3.97 -14.96 -4.61
CA LEU A 31 -4.80 -13.78 -4.40
C LEU A 31 -5.59 -13.93 -3.09
N LEU A 32 -5.50 -12.91 -2.23
CA LEU A 32 -6.10 -12.98 -0.89
C LEU A 32 -7.62 -13.08 -0.94
N ILE A 33 -8.29 -12.21 -1.71
CA ILE A 33 -9.75 -12.17 -1.78
C ILE A 33 -10.30 -13.32 -2.62
N PRO A 34 -9.95 -13.49 -3.93
CA PRO A 34 -10.63 -14.46 -4.78
C PRO A 34 -10.23 -15.92 -4.53
N GLU A 35 -9.03 -16.19 -3.98
CA GLU A 35 -8.53 -17.56 -3.82
C GLU A 35 -8.45 -18.01 -2.36
N LEU A 36 -8.17 -17.09 -1.41
CA LEU A 36 -8.10 -17.40 0.02
C LEU A 36 -9.33 -16.93 0.79
N GLY A 37 -10.27 -16.22 0.15
CA GLY A 37 -11.52 -15.80 0.74
C GLY A 37 -11.42 -14.65 1.75
N ALA A 38 -10.35 -13.86 1.68
CA ALA A 38 -10.14 -12.72 2.59
C ALA A 38 -11.26 -11.68 2.47
N GLU A 39 -11.69 -11.15 3.58
CA GLU A 39 -12.59 -10.01 3.70
C GLU A 39 -11.83 -8.75 4.16
N SER A 40 -12.46 -7.58 4.09
CA SER A 40 -11.80 -6.32 4.47
C SER A 40 -11.26 -6.33 5.90
N ILE A 41 -11.93 -7.01 6.83
CA ILE A 41 -11.50 -7.12 8.22
C ILE A 41 -10.21 -7.94 8.38
N ASP A 42 -10.00 -8.91 7.48
CA ASP A 42 -8.82 -9.78 7.55
C ASP A 42 -7.55 -9.00 7.21
N PHE A 43 -7.64 -7.99 6.35
CA PHE A 43 -6.51 -7.10 6.05
C PHE A 43 -6.03 -6.36 7.31
N LEU A 44 -6.95 -5.98 8.20
CA LEU A 44 -6.60 -5.37 9.48
C LEU A 44 -5.94 -6.39 10.42
N ASP A 45 -6.44 -7.63 10.47
CA ASP A 45 -5.83 -8.68 11.30
C ASP A 45 -4.45 -9.08 10.77
N ILE A 46 -4.27 -9.19 9.44
CA ILE A 46 -2.96 -9.42 8.83
C ILE A 46 -1.99 -8.28 9.22
N THR A 47 -2.42 -7.03 9.08
CA THR A 47 -1.62 -5.86 9.47
C THR A 47 -1.18 -5.94 10.92
N PHE A 48 -2.11 -6.19 11.84
CA PHE A 48 -1.82 -6.30 13.27
C PHE A 48 -0.80 -7.40 13.57
N ARG A 49 -0.96 -8.58 12.95
CA ARG A 49 -0.02 -9.71 13.13
C ARG A 49 1.37 -9.40 12.58
N LEU A 50 1.44 -8.75 11.42
CA LEU A 50 2.73 -8.35 10.85
C LEU A 50 3.47 -7.37 11.75
N GLU A 51 2.78 -6.38 12.32
CA GLU A 51 3.35 -5.43 13.28
C GLU A 51 3.72 -6.07 14.62
N GLN A 52 3.05 -7.14 15.00
CA GLN A 52 3.42 -7.92 16.18
C GLN A 52 4.73 -8.68 15.96
N PHE A 53 4.93 -9.27 14.77
CA PHE A 53 6.12 -10.10 14.51
C PHE A 53 7.31 -9.32 13.97
N LEU A 54 7.11 -8.15 13.39
CA LEU A 54 8.14 -7.36 12.73
C LEU A 54 8.22 -5.95 13.31
N PRO A 55 9.42 -5.37 13.43
CA PRO A 55 9.60 -4.00 13.92
C PRO A 55 9.22 -2.95 12.85
N ILE A 56 7.98 -2.98 12.40
CA ILE A 56 7.44 -2.10 11.36
C ILE A 56 6.10 -1.50 11.80
N SER A 57 5.69 -0.43 11.16
CA SER A 57 4.33 0.13 11.21
C SER A 57 3.80 0.22 9.79
N VAL A 58 2.79 -0.58 9.50
CA VAL A 58 2.14 -0.66 8.17
C VAL A 58 1.30 0.60 7.95
N PRO A 59 1.22 1.15 6.71
CA PRO A 59 0.34 2.28 6.41
C PRO A 59 -1.10 2.01 6.84
N ARG A 60 -1.71 3.01 7.49
CA ARG A 60 -3.12 2.93 7.96
C ARG A 60 -4.08 3.56 6.95
N ASP A 61 -3.63 4.62 6.32
CA ASP A 61 -4.41 5.36 5.36
C ASP A 61 -4.28 4.74 3.96
N ASP A 62 -5.35 4.83 3.17
CA ASP A 62 -5.32 4.39 1.78
C ASP A 62 -4.29 5.22 0.98
N LEU A 63 -3.51 4.56 0.14
CA LEU A 63 -2.46 5.19 -0.67
C LEU A 63 -3.00 6.35 -1.51
N ASN A 64 -4.22 6.21 -2.04
CA ASN A 64 -4.82 7.22 -2.88
C ASN A 64 -5.34 8.41 -2.07
N GLU A 65 -5.84 8.16 -0.84
CA GLU A 65 -6.25 9.24 0.08
C GLU A 65 -5.04 10.08 0.50
N GLN A 66 -3.93 9.43 0.87
CA GLN A 66 -2.67 10.13 1.15
C GLN A 66 -2.14 10.91 -0.07
N ALA A 67 -2.29 10.36 -1.27
CA ALA A 67 -1.88 11.05 -2.49
C ALA A 67 -2.70 12.33 -2.74
N GLU A 68 -3.97 12.36 -2.35
CA GLU A 68 -4.81 13.55 -2.51
C GLU A 68 -4.36 14.70 -1.59
N ASP A 69 -3.76 14.41 -0.44
CA ASP A 69 -3.17 15.44 0.43
C ASP A 69 -1.99 16.15 -0.23
N VAL A 70 -1.23 15.45 -1.07
CA VAL A 70 -0.04 15.99 -1.76
C VAL A 70 -0.37 16.57 -3.13
N PHE A 71 -1.20 15.90 -3.92
CA PHE A 71 -1.50 16.25 -5.31
C PHE A 71 -2.82 16.99 -5.50
N GLY A 72 -3.67 17.03 -4.46
CA GLY A 72 -4.98 17.65 -4.43
C GLY A 72 -6.12 16.65 -4.64
N ALA A 73 -7.31 17.03 -4.17
CA ALA A 73 -8.51 16.21 -4.23
C ALA A 73 -8.84 15.80 -5.68
N GLY A 74 -9.20 14.53 -5.88
CA GLY A 74 -9.51 13.96 -7.20
C GLY A 74 -8.28 13.70 -8.08
N ALA A 75 -7.04 13.89 -7.55
CA ALA A 75 -5.83 13.64 -8.30
C ALA A 75 -5.59 12.16 -8.56
N ALA A 76 -5.82 11.30 -7.56
CA ALA A 76 -5.58 9.86 -7.62
C ALA A 76 -6.86 9.06 -7.87
N VAL A 77 -8.01 9.52 -7.35
CA VAL A 77 -9.31 8.83 -7.46
C VAL A 77 -10.39 9.83 -7.88
N ASP A 78 -11.19 9.46 -8.88
CA ASP A 78 -12.31 10.28 -9.34
C ASP A 78 -13.53 10.20 -8.39
N THR A 79 -14.55 11.02 -8.67
CA THR A 79 -15.81 11.07 -7.90
C THR A 79 -16.62 9.77 -7.94
N LEU A 80 -16.31 8.85 -8.86
CA LEU A 80 -16.92 7.52 -8.98
C LEU A 80 -16.06 6.42 -8.33
N ARG A 81 -15.08 6.79 -7.52
CA ARG A 81 -14.12 5.89 -6.88
C ARG A 81 -13.34 5.04 -7.88
N ARG A 82 -12.85 5.67 -8.95
CA ARG A 82 -12.02 5.02 -9.95
C ARG A 82 -10.65 5.66 -9.99
N LEU A 83 -9.63 4.85 -10.24
CA LEU A 83 -8.26 5.33 -10.43
C LEU A 83 -8.19 6.31 -11.59
N THR A 84 -7.62 7.47 -11.35
CA THR A 84 -7.20 8.39 -12.40
C THR A 84 -5.92 7.89 -13.08
N PRO A 85 -5.41 8.53 -14.15
CA PRO A 85 -4.09 8.24 -14.69
C PRO A 85 -2.98 8.30 -13.64
N LEU A 86 -3.00 9.30 -12.75
CA LEU A 86 -2.05 9.39 -11.64
C LEU A 86 -2.27 8.26 -10.62
N GLY A 87 -3.51 8.01 -10.20
CA GLY A 87 -3.81 6.93 -9.25
C GLY A 87 -3.36 5.55 -9.73
N ALA A 88 -3.59 5.24 -11.01
CA ALA A 88 -3.11 3.99 -11.60
C ALA A 88 -1.57 3.89 -11.61
N TYR A 89 -0.88 4.99 -11.87
CA TYR A 89 0.58 5.07 -11.78
C TYR A 89 1.07 4.81 -10.35
N LEU A 90 0.49 5.50 -9.35
CA LEU A 90 0.88 5.35 -7.95
C LEU A 90 0.70 3.90 -7.45
N VAL A 91 -0.42 3.28 -7.80
CA VAL A 91 -0.68 1.87 -7.47
C VAL A 91 0.35 0.95 -8.11
N ARG A 92 0.69 1.14 -9.39
CA ARG A 92 1.70 0.32 -10.09
C ARG A 92 3.09 0.43 -9.45
N GLU A 93 3.48 1.62 -9.03
CA GLU A 93 4.80 1.86 -8.41
C GLU A 93 4.90 1.26 -6.98
N ARG A 94 3.76 1.12 -6.30
CA ARG A 94 3.74 0.65 -4.91
C ARG A 94 3.30 -0.79 -4.73
N LEU A 95 2.48 -1.33 -5.60
CA LEU A 95 1.98 -2.69 -5.49
C LEU A 95 2.99 -3.67 -6.10
N LEU A 96 3.59 -4.51 -5.27
CA LEU A 96 4.51 -5.57 -5.68
C LEU A 96 3.79 -6.92 -5.71
N GLY A 97 4.29 -7.85 -6.54
CA GLY A 97 3.76 -9.22 -6.56
C GLY A 97 2.39 -9.38 -7.23
N VAL A 98 1.94 -8.39 -8.02
CA VAL A 98 0.68 -8.43 -8.76
C VAL A 98 0.90 -8.30 -10.26
N ASP A 99 -0.08 -8.72 -11.03
CA ASP A 99 -0.13 -8.45 -12.46
C ASP A 99 -0.48 -6.97 -12.71
N LEU A 100 0.55 -6.14 -12.79
CA LEU A 100 0.41 -4.69 -12.97
C LEU A 100 -0.28 -4.30 -14.29
N SER A 101 -0.38 -5.22 -15.27
CA SER A 101 -1.10 -4.97 -16.52
C SER A 101 -2.60 -4.81 -16.31
N LYS A 102 -3.12 -5.27 -15.17
CA LYS A 102 -4.53 -5.13 -14.77
C LYS A 102 -4.85 -3.78 -14.12
N VAL A 103 -3.83 -3.04 -13.67
CA VAL A 103 -4.02 -1.74 -13.02
C VAL A 103 -4.07 -0.66 -14.09
N GLU A 104 -5.27 -0.20 -14.44
CA GLU A 104 -5.49 0.80 -15.48
C GLU A 104 -6.32 1.99 -14.96
N PRO A 105 -6.17 3.17 -15.57
CA PRO A 105 -7.09 4.28 -15.30
C PRO A 105 -8.55 3.87 -15.53
N GLY A 106 -9.43 4.25 -14.61
CA GLY A 106 -10.85 3.84 -14.62
C GLY A 106 -11.14 2.56 -13.84
N MET A 107 -10.13 1.83 -13.37
CA MET A 107 -10.31 0.70 -12.45
C MET A 107 -10.90 1.19 -11.13
N ARG A 108 -11.83 0.45 -10.55
CA ARG A 108 -12.40 0.78 -9.24
C ARG A 108 -11.38 0.55 -8.14
N VAL A 109 -11.35 1.42 -7.13
CA VAL A 109 -10.44 1.28 -5.99
C VAL A 109 -10.65 -0.07 -5.28
N GLU A 110 -11.89 -0.51 -5.16
CA GLU A 110 -12.23 -1.79 -4.53
C GLU A 110 -11.63 -2.99 -5.28
N ASP A 111 -11.50 -2.89 -6.62
CA ASP A 111 -10.93 -3.96 -7.45
C ASP A 111 -9.40 -4.07 -7.29
N VAL A 112 -8.74 -2.98 -6.85
CA VAL A 112 -7.29 -3.01 -6.55
C VAL A 112 -6.99 -3.98 -5.40
N ALA A 113 -7.82 -3.99 -4.36
CA ALA A 113 -7.65 -4.90 -3.22
C ALA A 113 -7.74 -6.39 -3.64
N ALA A 114 -8.55 -6.70 -4.67
CA ALA A 114 -8.66 -8.06 -5.21
C ALA A 114 -7.40 -8.55 -5.94
N LEU A 115 -6.45 -7.65 -6.25
CA LEU A 115 -5.16 -8.00 -6.85
C LEU A 115 -4.09 -8.37 -5.82
N TRP A 116 -4.33 -8.12 -4.54
CA TRP A 116 -3.33 -8.37 -3.50
C TRP A 116 -3.04 -9.85 -3.35
N THR A 117 -1.76 -10.16 -3.29
CA THR A 117 -1.22 -11.50 -3.06
C THR A 117 -0.47 -11.56 -1.73
N VAL A 118 -0.09 -12.74 -1.31
CA VAL A 118 0.84 -12.92 -0.17
C VAL A 118 2.17 -12.22 -0.45
N GLU A 119 2.63 -12.22 -1.71
CA GLU A 119 3.86 -11.54 -2.11
C GLU A 119 3.74 -10.00 -2.00
N THR A 120 2.55 -9.43 -2.21
CA THR A 120 2.29 -8.01 -2.00
C THR A 120 2.62 -7.60 -0.56
N TRP A 121 2.17 -8.38 0.41
CA TRP A 121 2.50 -8.16 1.82
C TRP A 121 4.00 -8.32 2.09
N SER A 122 4.63 -9.35 1.53
CA SER A 122 6.08 -9.56 1.67
C SER A 122 6.89 -8.38 1.12
N GLY A 123 6.47 -7.84 -0.03
CA GLY A 123 7.08 -6.66 -0.64
C GLY A 123 6.91 -5.40 0.22
N LEU A 124 5.71 -5.18 0.76
CA LEU A 124 5.44 -4.06 1.68
C LEU A 124 6.29 -4.16 2.94
N CYS A 125 6.30 -5.32 3.62
CA CYS A 125 7.11 -5.53 4.81
C CYS A 125 8.61 -5.33 4.52
N ARG A 126 9.11 -5.82 3.39
CA ARG A 126 10.51 -5.63 2.98
C ARG A 126 10.84 -4.14 2.85
N ARG A 127 9.99 -3.39 2.16
CA ARG A 127 10.17 -1.94 1.97
C ARG A 127 10.24 -1.20 3.30
N LEU A 128 9.39 -1.55 4.26
CA LEU A 128 9.40 -0.96 5.61
C LEU A 128 10.66 -1.34 6.38
N LEU A 129 11.05 -2.63 6.40
CA LEU A 129 12.25 -3.11 7.08
C LEU A 129 13.54 -2.47 6.53
N ASP A 130 13.58 -2.17 5.23
CA ASP A 130 14.73 -1.54 4.57
C ASP A 130 14.94 -0.08 5.01
N THR A 131 13.92 0.55 5.65
CA THR A 131 14.05 1.90 6.22
C THR A 131 14.76 1.91 7.58
N ILE A 132 14.89 0.76 8.25
CA ILE A 132 15.60 0.67 9.54
C ILE A 132 17.08 0.98 9.29
N PRO A 133 17.69 1.95 10.00
CA PRO A 133 19.08 2.35 9.78
C PRO A 133 20.05 1.15 9.89
N GLU A 134 20.96 0.99 8.93
CA GLU A 134 22.00 -0.03 8.99
C GLU A 134 23.06 0.27 10.07
N GLN A 135 23.24 1.55 10.34
CA GLN A 135 24.17 2.04 11.37
C GLN A 135 23.39 2.80 12.44
N CYS A 136 23.70 2.52 13.68
CA CYS A 136 23.13 3.19 14.83
C CYS A 136 23.43 4.70 14.84
N PRO A 137 22.43 5.57 14.90
CA PRO A 137 22.64 7.02 14.94
C PRO A 137 23.33 7.49 16.23
N ALA A 138 23.30 6.68 17.31
CA ALA A 138 23.89 7.05 18.58
C ALA A 138 25.39 6.71 18.67
N CYS A 139 25.87 5.61 18.07
CA CYS A 139 27.25 5.14 18.25
C CYS A 139 27.93 4.66 16.95
N GLY A 140 27.24 4.59 15.83
CA GLY A 140 27.75 4.06 14.56
C GLY A 140 27.88 2.53 14.50
N GLY A 141 27.44 1.80 15.52
CA GLY A 141 27.44 0.32 15.54
C GLY A 141 26.44 -0.24 14.53
N ALA A 142 26.65 -1.50 14.13
CA ALA A 142 25.79 -2.14 13.13
C ALA A 142 24.42 -2.51 13.70
N ARG A 143 23.40 -2.53 12.82
CA ARG A 143 22.08 -3.07 13.11
C ARG A 143 22.14 -4.58 13.28
N ALA A 144 21.49 -5.09 14.31
CA ALA A 144 21.22 -6.51 14.52
C ALA A 144 19.72 -6.74 14.66
N PHE A 145 19.20 -7.78 13.99
CA PHE A 145 17.85 -8.29 14.27
C PHE A 145 17.93 -9.36 15.35
N ARG A 146 17.06 -9.24 16.33
CA ARG A 146 16.91 -10.22 17.41
C ARG A 146 15.51 -10.78 17.37
N ARG A 147 15.37 -12.03 17.76
CA ARG A 147 14.08 -12.71 17.91
C ARG A 147 13.89 -13.04 19.38
N ASN A 148 12.75 -12.63 19.95
CA ASN A 148 12.40 -12.99 21.33
C ASN A 148 11.81 -14.40 21.41
N ASP A 149 11.49 -14.85 22.63
CA ASP A 149 10.93 -16.19 22.88
C ASP A 149 9.53 -16.36 22.31
N ASP A 150 8.78 -15.25 22.11
CA ASP A 150 7.44 -15.23 21.51
C ASP A 150 7.50 -15.22 19.98
N GLY A 151 8.70 -15.17 19.41
CA GLY A 151 8.93 -15.21 17.95
C GLY A 151 8.92 -13.84 17.28
N GLU A 152 8.78 -12.75 18.02
CA GLU A 152 8.77 -11.38 17.52
C GLU A 152 10.19 -10.89 17.23
N PHE A 153 10.38 -10.18 16.13
CA PHE A 153 11.64 -9.58 15.76
C PHE A 153 11.68 -8.11 16.20
N HIS A 154 12.82 -7.72 16.71
CA HIS A 154 13.15 -6.31 16.95
C HIS A 154 14.53 -6.01 16.35
N ALA A 155 14.77 -4.76 16.03
CA ALA A 155 16.06 -4.30 15.53
C ALA A 155 16.75 -3.44 16.59
N GLU A 156 18.01 -3.73 16.86
CA GLU A 156 18.81 -3.02 17.83
C GLU A 156 20.25 -2.84 17.35
N CYS A 157 20.95 -1.91 17.96
CA CYS A 157 22.39 -1.74 17.76
C CYS A 157 23.15 -2.86 18.47
N ASP A 158 24.01 -3.59 17.76
CA ASP A 158 24.83 -4.67 18.30
C ASP A 158 25.89 -4.18 19.34
N SER A 159 26.22 -2.87 19.31
CA SER A 159 27.27 -2.29 20.15
C SER A 159 26.74 -1.62 21.42
N CYS A 160 25.59 -0.94 21.35
CA CYS A 160 25.05 -0.15 22.47
C CYS A 160 23.63 -0.52 22.88
N GLY A 161 22.95 -1.44 22.18
CA GLY A 161 21.60 -1.90 22.49
C GLY A 161 20.50 -0.87 22.21
N THR A 162 20.81 0.26 21.55
CA THR A 162 19.78 1.23 21.15
C THR A 162 18.82 0.57 20.17
N GLU A 163 17.54 0.66 20.45
CA GLU A 163 16.49 0.20 19.54
C GLU A 163 16.51 1.01 18.23
N LEU A 164 16.38 0.29 17.11
CA LEU A 164 16.34 0.87 15.77
C LEU A 164 14.96 0.59 15.17
N VAL A 165 14.28 1.66 14.76
CA VAL A 165 12.89 1.58 14.28
C VAL A 165 12.80 1.89 12.79
N ALA A 166 11.83 1.28 12.12
CA ALA A 166 11.46 1.61 10.75
C ALA A 166 10.77 2.97 10.68
N ILE A 167 10.83 3.62 9.54
CA ILE A 167 9.96 4.76 9.22
C ILE A 167 8.51 4.22 9.18
N PRO A 168 7.54 4.88 9.86
CA PRO A 168 6.14 4.50 9.76
C PRO A 168 5.65 4.50 8.31
N GLY A 169 4.78 3.56 7.96
CA GLY A 169 4.36 3.35 6.58
C GLY A 169 3.68 4.56 5.94
N ASP A 170 2.89 5.31 6.71
CA ASP A 170 2.24 6.53 6.22
C ASP A 170 3.27 7.63 5.93
N GLU A 171 4.26 7.82 6.82
CA GLU A 171 5.38 8.72 6.61
C GLU A 171 6.24 8.32 5.41
N LEU A 172 6.49 7.01 5.24
CA LEU A 172 7.22 6.48 4.09
C LEU A 172 6.49 6.77 2.76
N ASN A 173 5.17 6.70 2.73
CA ASN A 173 4.39 7.07 1.57
C ASN A 173 4.45 8.58 1.29
N GLN A 174 4.31 9.41 2.33
CA GLN A 174 4.42 10.87 2.18
C GLN A 174 5.79 11.29 1.65
N ASN A 175 6.87 10.74 2.20
CA ASN A 175 8.23 10.99 1.71
C ASN A 175 8.36 10.63 0.22
N TRP A 176 7.81 9.48 -0.18
CA TRP A 176 7.82 9.06 -1.57
C TRP A 176 7.00 10.00 -2.48
N PHE A 177 5.82 10.45 -2.06
CA PHE A 177 5.05 11.42 -2.84
C PHE A 177 5.80 12.74 -3.05
N GLU A 178 6.50 13.22 -2.01
CA GLU A 178 7.31 14.43 -2.13
C GLU A 178 8.50 14.23 -3.10
N GLU A 179 9.09 13.04 -3.15
CA GLU A 179 10.17 12.72 -4.09
C GLU A 179 9.66 12.69 -5.54
N ILE A 180 8.51 12.05 -5.78
CA ILE A 180 8.00 11.88 -7.15
C ILE A 180 7.26 13.08 -7.70
N ARG A 181 6.77 14.00 -6.87
CA ARG A 181 5.96 15.15 -7.31
C ARG A 181 6.67 16.07 -8.31
N GLU A 182 8.00 16.09 -8.29
CA GLU A 182 8.83 16.90 -9.18
C GLU A 182 9.16 16.15 -10.51
N LEU A 183 8.70 14.91 -10.68
CA LEU A 183 8.92 14.17 -11.91
C LEU A 183 8.01 14.66 -13.05
N ASP A 184 8.57 14.89 -14.24
CA ASP A 184 7.83 15.32 -15.42
C ASP A 184 6.69 14.35 -15.77
N GLU A 185 6.87 13.06 -15.50
CA GLU A 185 5.84 12.06 -15.72
C GLU A 185 4.66 12.24 -14.80
N VAL A 186 4.91 12.47 -13.51
CA VAL A 186 3.87 12.72 -12.49
C VAL A 186 3.12 14.00 -12.80
N ALA A 187 3.81 15.07 -13.18
CA ALA A 187 3.20 16.32 -13.58
C ALA A 187 2.24 16.12 -14.79
N ARG A 188 2.65 15.37 -15.81
CA ARG A 188 1.81 15.04 -16.97
C ARG A 188 0.59 14.21 -16.59
N LEU A 189 0.76 13.19 -15.73
CA LEU A 189 -0.34 12.35 -15.26
C LEU A 189 -1.34 13.14 -14.42
N LEU A 190 -0.86 14.08 -13.60
CA LEU A 190 -1.70 14.98 -12.81
C LEU A 190 -2.53 15.91 -13.72
N GLU A 191 -1.94 16.47 -14.78
CA GLU A 191 -2.68 17.25 -15.76
C GLU A 191 -3.76 16.42 -16.46
N GLN A 192 -3.45 15.19 -16.86
CA GLN A 192 -4.43 14.26 -17.46
C GLN A 192 -5.57 13.93 -16.49
N SER A 193 -5.26 13.66 -15.24
CA SER A 193 -6.26 13.39 -14.19
C SER A 193 -7.21 14.57 -13.99
N ARG A 194 -6.68 15.78 -13.93
CA ARG A 194 -7.48 17.02 -13.82
C ARG A 194 -8.35 17.28 -15.04
N ALA A 195 -7.82 17.03 -16.24
CA ALA A 195 -8.58 17.16 -17.48
C ALA A 195 -9.72 16.14 -17.55
N GLN A 196 -9.49 14.92 -17.10
CA GLN A 196 -10.53 13.88 -17.03
C GLN A 196 -11.63 14.24 -16.03
N ALA A 197 -11.28 14.76 -14.85
CA ALA A 197 -12.24 15.22 -13.84
C ALA A 197 -13.12 16.36 -14.38
N ALA A 198 -12.51 17.37 -14.99
CA ALA A 198 -13.22 18.50 -15.59
C ALA A 198 -14.17 18.06 -16.71
N ALA A 199 -13.79 17.10 -17.55
CA ALA A 199 -14.63 16.55 -18.59
C ALA A 199 -15.84 15.77 -18.03
N ALA A 200 -15.64 15.03 -16.94
CA ALA A 200 -16.71 14.30 -16.26
C ALA A 200 -17.74 15.25 -15.63
N GLU A 201 -17.28 16.34 -14.98
CA GLU A 201 -18.14 17.37 -14.42
C GLU A 201 -18.96 18.08 -15.51
N ALA A 202 -18.34 18.43 -16.64
CA ALA A 202 -19.03 19.07 -17.78
C ALA A 202 -20.10 18.16 -18.39
N ALA A 203 -19.84 16.85 -18.50
CA ALA A 203 -20.81 15.87 -19.00
C ALA A 203 -22.01 15.72 -18.04
N THR A 204 -21.77 15.75 -16.73
CA THR A 204 -22.83 15.68 -15.72
C THR A 204 -23.69 16.94 -15.73
N ALA A 205 -23.10 18.12 -15.88
CA ALA A 205 -23.80 19.38 -15.96
C ALA A 205 -24.74 19.47 -17.21
N GLN A 206 -24.33 18.88 -18.33
CA GLN A 206 -25.12 18.84 -19.57
C GLN A 206 -26.28 17.84 -19.52
N SER A 207 -26.15 16.75 -18.75
CA SER A 207 -27.20 15.74 -18.57
C SER A 207 -28.28 16.15 -17.56
N GLY A 208 -28.01 17.17 -16.74
CA GLY A 208 -28.89 17.69 -15.70
C GLY A 208 -29.86 18.79 -16.15
N ALA A 209 -30.07 19.05 -17.47
CA ALA A 209 -31.09 20.00 -17.94
C ALA A 209 -32.48 19.44 -17.66
N PRO A 210 -33.41 20.20 -16.99
CA PRO A 210 -34.72 19.70 -16.62
C PRO A 210 -35.58 19.50 -17.87
N ALA A 211 -35.97 18.25 -18.13
CA ALA A 211 -37.13 17.94 -18.97
C ALA A 211 -38.39 18.33 -18.18
N GLY A 212 -38.94 19.50 -18.41
CA GLY A 212 -40.13 19.89 -17.70
C GLY A 212 -40.63 21.31 -17.98
N ALA A 213 -41.05 21.57 -19.19
CA ALA A 213 -42.10 22.58 -19.42
C ALA A 213 -43.23 21.88 -20.18
N ILE A 214 -44.14 21.28 -19.43
CA ILE A 214 -45.48 20.94 -19.95
C ILE A 214 -46.21 22.28 -19.98
N ALA A 215 -46.43 22.78 -21.17
CA ALA A 215 -47.35 23.90 -21.39
C ALA A 215 -48.78 23.36 -21.33
N GLU A 216 -49.63 24.03 -20.54
CA GLU A 216 -51.07 23.93 -20.58
C GLU A 216 -51.64 24.44 -21.90
#